data_1e659a7f4c089dd4c937c72258977658
#
_entry.id   1e659a7f4c089dd4c937c72258977658
#
_cell.length_a   1.000
_cell.length_b   1.000
_cell.length_c   1.000
_cell.angle_alpha   90.00
_cell.angle_beta   90.00
_cell.angle_gamma   90.00
#
_symmetry.space_group_name_H-M   'P 1'
#
loop_
_entity.id
_entity.type
_entity.pdbx_description
1 polymer ?
#
loop_
_entity_poly.entity_id
_entity_poly.type
_entity_poly.pdbx_seq_one_letter_code
_entity_poly.pdbx_strand_id
1 'polypeptide(L)'
;MSRFLIVAAFVAATTPALAANVGVSINVGQPGFYGRIDIHDFPQPQLVYSEPVVIQPVAVNVRSQPIYLHVPPGHAKDWRKHCRKYNACSQRVYFVQESWYKDVYVPRYQEREQDGKGHDKNHGKGKGHKND
;
A
#
# COMPACT_ATOMS: atom_id res chain seq x y z
N MET A 1 -30.13 -42.78 50.69
CA MET A 1 -29.39 -41.54 50.75
C MET A 1 -28.74 -41.34 49.41
N SER A 2 -29.40 -40.64 48.53
CA SER A 2 -28.89 -40.37 47.19
C SER A 2 -28.17 -39.04 47.18
N ARG A 3 -26.88 -39.06 46.96
CA ARG A 3 -26.08 -37.87 46.75
C ARG A 3 -26.00 -37.64 45.25
N PHE A 4 -26.77 -36.74 44.77
CA PHE A 4 -26.66 -36.27 43.40
C PHE A 4 -25.54 -35.23 43.33
N LEU A 5 -24.44 -35.62 42.72
CA LEU A 5 -23.37 -34.71 42.33
C LEU A 5 -23.76 -34.10 40.98
N ILE A 6 -24.18 -32.87 40.99
CA ILE A 6 -24.38 -32.07 39.77
C ILE A 6 -23.02 -31.55 39.37
N VAL A 7 -22.44 -32.16 38.36
CA VAL A 7 -21.27 -31.63 37.68
C VAL A 7 -21.77 -30.58 36.70
N ALA A 8 -21.64 -29.34 37.07
CA ALA A 8 -21.84 -28.23 36.13
C ALA A 8 -20.64 -28.15 35.19
N ALA A 9 -20.82 -28.65 34.00
CA ALA A 9 -19.83 -28.46 32.93
C ALA A 9 -19.88 -27.00 32.45
N PHE A 10 -18.92 -26.21 32.87
CA PHE A 10 -18.68 -24.91 32.30
C PHE A 10 -18.06 -25.10 30.91
N VAL A 11 -18.88 -24.98 29.90
CA VAL A 11 -18.39 -24.83 28.52
C VAL A 11 -17.89 -23.41 28.40
N ALA A 12 -16.58 -23.22 28.55
CA ALA A 12 -15.95 -21.97 28.21
C ALA A 12 -16.00 -21.81 26.69
N ALA A 13 -16.94 -21.01 26.22
CA ALA A 13 -16.95 -20.59 24.81
C ALA A 13 -15.75 -19.65 24.59
N THR A 14 -14.67 -20.21 24.16
CA THR A 14 -13.54 -19.42 23.65
C THR A 14 -13.92 -18.88 22.30
N THR A 15 -14.38 -17.65 22.26
CA THR A 15 -14.53 -16.91 21.00
C THR A 15 -13.14 -16.57 20.49
N PRO A 16 -12.75 -17.02 19.29
CA PRO A 16 -11.46 -16.63 18.74
C PRO A 16 -11.49 -15.13 18.41
N ALA A 17 -10.64 -14.38 19.07
CA ALA A 17 -10.47 -12.94 18.84
C ALA A 17 -9.71 -12.63 17.53
N LEU A 18 -10.00 -13.35 16.46
CA LEU A 18 -9.31 -13.21 15.17
C LEU A 18 -9.98 -12.20 14.24
N ALA A 19 -11.16 -11.70 14.56
CA ALA A 19 -11.93 -10.84 13.67
C ALA A 19 -11.36 -9.42 13.54
N ALA A 20 -10.49 -8.96 14.45
CA ALA A 20 -9.97 -7.60 14.45
C ALA A 20 -8.83 -7.35 13.43
N ASN A 21 -8.19 -8.41 12.93
CA ASN A 21 -7.02 -8.29 12.05
C ASN A 21 -7.27 -8.76 10.63
N VAL A 22 -8.48 -9.20 10.32
CA VAL A 22 -8.79 -9.72 8.99
C VAL A 22 -9.29 -8.60 8.10
N GLY A 23 -8.49 -8.18 7.15
CA GLY A 23 -9.03 -7.69 5.93
C GLY A 23 -9.00 -6.19 5.70
N VAL A 24 -8.16 -5.41 6.38
CA VAL A 24 -7.86 -4.07 5.89
C VAL A 24 -6.39 -4.00 5.49
N SER A 25 -6.05 -4.64 4.39
CA SER A 25 -4.80 -4.34 3.72
C SER A 25 -5.02 -3.10 2.86
N ILE A 26 -4.37 -2.01 3.23
CA ILE A 26 -4.36 -0.79 2.43
C ILE A 26 -3.35 -0.98 1.31
N ASN A 27 -3.83 -0.97 0.09
CA ASN A 27 -3.00 -1.17 -1.10
C ASN A 27 -2.54 0.16 -1.68
N VAL A 28 -1.49 0.10 -2.50
CA VAL A 28 -1.02 1.25 -3.29
C VAL A 28 -2.19 1.87 -4.06
N GLY A 29 -2.27 3.19 -4.07
CA GLY A 29 -3.32 3.93 -4.77
C GLY A 29 -4.59 4.12 -3.99
N GLN A 30 -4.67 3.64 -2.75
CA GLN A 30 -5.78 3.88 -1.84
C GLN A 30 -5.46 5.00 -0.84
N PRO A 31 -6.48 5.75 -0.37
CA PRO A 31 -6.27 6.71 0.72
C PRO A 31 -5.70 6.03 1.95
N GLY A 32 -4.73 6.66 2.59
CA GLY A 32 -4.09 6.14 3.80
C GLY A 32 -2.96 5.16 3.57
N PHE A 33 -2.62 4.83 2.33
CA PHE A 33 -1.45 4.01 2.02
C PHE A 33 -0.16 4.80 2.27
N TYR A 34 0.77 4.17 2.97
CA TYR A 34 2.12 4.67 3.16
C TYR A 34 3.12 3.66 2.64
N GLY A 35 4.05 4.10 1.82
CA GLY A 35 5.08 3.27 1.23
C GLY A 35 5.57 3.78 -0.11
N ARG A 36 6.24 2.91 -0.83
CA ARG A 36 6.78 3.22 -2.15
C ARG A 36 5.67 3.32 -3.18
N ILE A 37 5.72 4.38 -3.98
CA ILE A 37 4.81 4.60 -5.10
C ILE A 37 5.61 4.70 -6.40
N ASP A 38 5.01 4.23 -7.48
CA ASP A 38 5.51 4.44 -8.83
C ASP A 38 4.81 5.64 -9.45
N ILE A 39 5.58 6.63 -9.85
CA ILE A 39 5.06 7.86 -10.44
C ILE A 39 5.13 7.88 -11.96
N HIS A 40 5.52 6.75 -12.57
CA HIS A 40 5.57 6.64 -14.02
C HIS A 40 4.20 6.93 -14.64
N ASP A 41 4.13 7.86 -15.61
CA ASP A 41 2.89 8.34 -16.22
C ASP A 41 1.94 9.12 -15.29
N PHE A 42 2.41 9.52 -14.13
CA PHE A 42 1.70 10.45 -13.27
C PHE A 42 2.19 11.88 -13.48
N PRO A 43 1.37 12.88 -13.14
CA PRO A 43 1.84 14.26 -13.09
C PRO A 43 3.02 14.39 -12.13
N GLN A 44 3.88 15.36 -12.37
CA GLN A 44 5.05 15.57 -11.52
C GLN A 44 4.64 15.74 -10.06
N PRO A 45 5.21 14.96 -9.13
CA PRO A 45 4.82 15.02 -7.73
C PRO A 45 5.29 16.31 -7.07
N GLN A 46 4.47 16.80 -6.14
CA GLN A 46 4.88 17.82 -5.20
C GLN A 46 5.64 17.15 -4.06
N LEU A 47 6.85 17.61 -3.81
CA LEU A 47 7.76 17.00 -2.85
C LEU A 47 7.77 17.76 -1.54
N VAL A 48 7.97 17.04 -0.43
CA VAL A 48 8.17 17.63 0.89
C VAL A 48 9.49 18.37 0.95
N TYR A 49 10.56 17.75 0.41
CA TYR A 49 11.88 18.36 0.26
C TYR A 49 12.26 18.36 -1.22
N SER A 50 12.85 19.45 -1.70
CA SER A 50 13.26 19.59 -3.09
C SER A 50 14.40 18.65 -3.49
N GLU A 51 15.20 18.21 -2.51
CA GLU A 51 16.31 17.29 -2.72
C GLU A 51 16.01 15.91 -2.13
N PRO A 52 16.59 14.84 -2.72
CA PRO A 52 16.41 13.51 -2.16
C PRO A 52 17.14 13.36 -0.82
N VAL A 53 16.55 12.57 0.07
CA VAL A 53 17.13 12.25 1.38
C VAL A 53 17.83 10.91 1.29
N VAL A 54 19.08 10.86 1.73
CA VAL A 54 19.91 9.65 1.80
C VAL A 54 20.48 9.53 3.20
N ILE A 55 20.21 8.43 3.88
CA ILE A 55 20.74 8.17 5.22
C ILE A 55 22.10 7.45 5.14
N GLN A 56 22.18 6.39 4.34
CA GLN A 56 23.41 5.64 4.13
C GLN A 56 23.85 5.84 2.68
N PRO A 57 24.97 6.55 2.44
CA PRO A 57 25.42 6.71 1.07
C PRO A 57 25.86 5.37 0.49
N VAL A 58 25.31 5.03 -0.65
CA VAL A 58 25.72 3.85 -1.42
C VAL A 58 26.96 4.19 -2.22
N ALA A 59 27.85 3.20 -2.39
CA ALA A 59 29.04 3.36 -3.24
C ALA A 59 28.65 3.89 -4.62
N VAL A 60 29.44 4.83 -5.15
CA VAL A 60 29.19 5.65 -6.35
C VAL A 60 28.85 4.85 -7.61
N ASN A 61 29.10 3.56 -7.61
CA ASN A 61 28.87 2.66 -8.75
C ASN A 61 27.44 2.16 -8.89
N VAL A 62 26.60 2.36 -7.88
CA VAL A 62 25.19 1.98 -7.95
C VAL A 62 24.40 3.24 -8.29
N ARG A 63 24.20 3.47 -9.57
CA ARG A 63 23.24 4.47 -10.05
C ARG A 63 21.83 4.00 -9.78
N SER A 64 21.47 3.87 -8.51
CA SER A 64 20.09 3.63 -8.15
C SER A 64 19.30 4.90 -8.42
N GLN A 65 18.26 4.77 -9.22
CA GLN A 65 17.31 5.85 -9.42
C GLN A 65 16.64 6.19 -8.10
N PRO A 66 16.35 7.46 -7.84
CA PRO A 66 15.61 7.84 -6.63
C PRO A 66 14.24 7.17 -6.61
N ILE A 67 13.81 6.82 -5.42
CA ILE A 67 12.47 6.28 -5.18
C ILE A 67 11.58 7.36 -4.60
N TYR A 68 10.28 7.20 -4.78
CA TYR A 68 9.26 8.08 -4.25
C TYR A 68 8.49 7.36 -3.16
N LEU A 69 8.38 7.99 -2.00
CA LEU A 69 7.68 7.46 -0.85
C LEU A 69 6.58 8.42 -0.39
N HIS A 70 5.44 7.86 -0.08
CA HIS A 70 4.41 8.52 0.70
C HIS A 70 4.49 7.99 2.13
N VAL A 71 4.84 8.87 3.08
CA VAL A 71 5.03 8.52 4.48
C VAL A 71 4.33 9.54 5.37
N PRO A 72 3.99 9.20 6.61
CA PRO A 72 3.53 10.18 7.57
C PRO A 72 4.56 11.31 7.75
N PRO A 73 4.14 12.57 7.96
CA PRO A 73 5.07 13.70 8.10
C PRO A 73 6.13 13.50 9.19
N GLY A 74 5.77 12.87 10.29
CA GLY A 74 6.71 12.55 11.36
C GLY A 74 7.80 11.56 10.96
N HIS A 75 7.51 10.65 10.04
CA HIS A 75 8.51 9.73 9.51
C HIS A 75 9.50 10.43 8.58
N ALA A 76 9.03 11.33 7.73
CA ALA A 76 9.89 12.11 6.86
C ALA A 76 10.84 13.01 7.65
N LYS A 77 10.37 13.64 8.71
CA LYS A 77 11.18 14.52 9.58
C LYS A 77 12.27 13.75 10.33
N ASP A 78 12.01 12.52 10.69
CA ASP A 78 12.92 11.66 11.44
C ASP A 78 13.25 10.40 10.64
N TRP A 79 13.68 10.60 9.42
CA TRP A 79 13.85 9.53 8.45
C TRP A 79 14.88 8.49 8.87
N ARG A 80 15.97 8.92 9.49
CA ARG A 80 16.99 8.01 10.02
C ARG A 80 16.40 6.95 10.94
N LYS A 81 15.38 7.31 11.71
CA LYS A 81 14.70 6.41 12.63
C LYS A 81 13.69 5.47 11.94
N HIS A 82 13.13 5.93 10.83
CA HIS A 82 12.01 5.24 10.16
C HIS A 82 12.36 4.57 8.83
N CYS A 83 13.51 4.84 8.26
CA CYS A 83 13.87 4.35 6.94
C CYS A 83 13.86 2.82 6.83
N ARG A 84 14.13 2.11 7.90
CA ARG A 84 14.11 0.62 7.93
C ARG A 84 12.72 0.04 7.66
N LYS A 85 11.68 0.70 8.12
CA LYS A 85 10.29 0.27 7.86
C LYS A 85 9.97 0.18 6.39
N TYR A 86 10.62 1.01 5.60
CA TYR A 86 10.40 1.11 4.15
C TYR A 86 11.51 0.44 3.35
N ASN A 87 12.46 -0.18 4.01
CA ASN A 87 13.65 -0.77 3.39
C ASN A 87 14.39 0.22 2.48
N ALA A 88 14.56 1.44 2.94
CA ALA A 88 14.99 2.56 2.12
C ALA A 88 16.15 3.37 2.72
N CYS A 89 16.87 2.83 3.72
CA CYS A 89 17.96 3.56 4.36
C CYS A 89 19.14 3.84 3.42
N SER A 90 19.35 3.00 2.42
CA SER A 90 20.40 3.17 1.41
C SER A 90 19.90 3.71 0.07
N GLN A 91 18.65 4.15 0.02
CA GLN A 91 18.01 4.70 -1.18
C GLN A 91 18.00 6.23 -1.15
N ARG A 92 18.07 6.83 -2.31
CA ARG A 92 17.72 8.25 -2.47
C ARG A 92 16.21 8.37 -2.52
N VAL A 93 15.63 9.07 -1.54
CA VAL A 93 14.20 9.10 -1.34
C VAL A 93 13.66 10.51 -1.56
N TYR A 94 12.66 10.62 -2.41
CA TYR A 94 11.80 11.78 -2.50
C TYR A 94 10.49 11.48 -1.74
N PHE A 95 10.14 12.36 -0.83
CA PHE A 95 8.85 12.28 -0.12
C PHE A 95 7.81 13.10 -0.86
N VAL A 96 6.73 12.47 -1.27
CA VAL A 96 5.61 13.18 -1.87
C VAL A 96 4.73 13.81 -0.80
N GLN A 97 4.18 14.98 -1.10
CA GLN A 97 3.28 15.65 -0.19
C GLN A 97 1.98 14.88 -0.03
N GLU A 98 1.42 14.90 1.17
CA GLU A 98 0.14 14.27 1.50
C GLU A 98 -0.98 14.75 0.57
N SER A 99 -1.07 16.05 0.34
CA SER A 99 -2.07 16.64 -0.55
C SER A 99 -1.93 16.16 -2.00
N TRP A 100 -0.73 16.07 -2.51
CA TRP A 100 -0.51 15.55 -3.86
C TRP A 100 -0.90 14.08 -3.96
N TYR A 101 -0.51 13.27 -3.00
CA TYR A 101 -0.89 11.86 -2.99
C TYR A 101 -2.40 11.69 -2.98
N LYS A 102 -3.08 12.38 -2.08
CA LYS A 102 -4.53 12.28 -1.89
C LYS A 102 -5.32 12.84 -3.07
N ASP A 103 -4.92 14.00 -3.59
CA ASP A 103 -5.70 14.76 -4.56
C ASP A 103 -5.33 14.44 -6.02
N VAL A 104 -4.12 13.97 -6.27
CA VAL A 104 -3.62 13.70 -7.62
C VAL A 104 -3.35 12.21 -7.84
N TYR A 105 -2.55 11.61 -7.00
CA TYR A 105 -2.12 10.24 -7.20
C TYR A 105 -3.25 9.23 -7.06
N VAL A 106 -4.01 9.29 -5.96
CA VAL A 106 -5.10 8.33 -5.68
C VAL A 106 -6.17 8.36 -6.76
N PRO A 107 -6.73 9.51 -7.17
CA PRO A 107 -7.73 9.55 -8.24
C PRO A 107 -7.23 9.00 -9.56
N ARG A 108 -6.00 9.34 -9.95
CA ARG A 108 -5.38 8.84 -11.19
C ARG A 108 -5.15 7.35 -11.17
N TYR A 109 -4.70 6.83 -10.06
CA TYR A 109 -4.47 5.40 -9.89
C TYR A 109 -5.78 4.62 -10.02
N GLN A 110 -6.84 5.11 -9.42
CA GLN A 110 -8.17 4.49 -9.48
C GLN A 110 -8.76 4.54 -10.89
N GLU A 111 -8.59 5.62 -11.63
CA GLU A 111 -8.98 5.70 -13.04
C GLU A 111 -8.28 4.64 -13.89
N ARG A 112 -6.99 4.46 -13.72
CA ARG A 112 -6.21 3.44 -14.44
C ARG A 112 -6.66 2.03 -14.13
N GLU A 113 -6.98 1.75 -12.88
CA GLU A 113 -7.49 0.45 -12.47
C GLU A 113 -8.85 0.15 -13.11
N GLN A 114 -9.70 1.15 -13.23
CA GLN A 114 -11.00 1.00 -13.89
C GLN A 114 -10.86 0.78 -15.39
N ASP A 115 -9.97 1.50 -16.04
CA ASP A 115 -9.69 1.34 -17.47
C ASP A 115 -9.11 -0.04 -17.77
N GLY A 116 -8.19 -0.53 -16.96
CA GLY A 116 -7.64 -1.88 -17.07
C GLY A 116 -8.69 -2.97 -16.96
N LYS A 117 -9.64 -2.83 -16.07
CA LYS A 117 -10.77 -3.76 -15.90
C LYS A 117 -11.78 -3.69 -17.05
N GLY A 118 -11.92 -2.54 -17.69
CA GLY A 118 -12.77 -2.35 -18.85
C GLY A 118 -12.28 -3.07 -20.10
N HIS A 119 -11.00 -3.17 -20.31
CA HIS A 119 -10.40 -3.88 -21.43
C HIS A 119 -10.55 -5.39 -21.35
N ASP A 120 -10.50 -5.97 -20.17
CA ASP A 120 -10.66 -7.43 -20.01
C ASP A 120 -12.09 -7.91 -20.27
N LYS A 121 -13.08 -7.04 -20.14
CA LYS A 121 -14.48 -7.40 -20.38
C LYS A 121 -14.86 -7.46 -21.86
N ASN A 122 -14.08 -6.84 -22.73
CA ASN A 122 -14.38 -6.77 -24.18
C ASN A 122 -13.79 -7.91 -25.01
N HIS A 123 -12.96 -8.75 -24.44
CA HIS A 123 -12.36 -9.87 -25.18
C HIS A 123 -13.20 -11.16 -25.15
N GLY A 124 -14.38 -11.14 -24.53
CA GLY A 124 -15.22 -12.32 -24.33
C GLY A 124 -16.35 -12.53 -25.33
N LYS A 125 -16.53 -11.68 -26.33
CA LYS A 125 -17.53 -11.89 -27.37
C LYS A 125 -16.88 -12.23 -28.71
N GLY A 126 -16.40 -13.45 -28.81
CA GLY A 126 -16.13 -14.08 -30.11
C GLY A 126 -17.46 -14.23 -30.85
N LYS A 127 -17.66 -13.44 -31.90
CA LYS A 127 -18.75 -13.71 -32.85
C LYS A 127 -18.47 -15.02 -33.56
N GLY A 128 -19.26 -16.01 -33.24
CA GLY A 128 -19.32 -17.21 -34.07
C GLY A 128 -19.82 -16.83 -35.46
N HIS A 129 -18.97 -16.93 -36.46
CA HIS A 129 -19.39 -16.90 -37.84
C HIS A 129 -20.03 -18.29 -38.14
N LYS A 130 -21.32 -18.27 -38.34
CA LYS A 130 -21.99 -19.35 -39.04
C LYS A 130 -21.84 -19.06 -40.50
N ASN A 131 -21.06 -19.89 -41.18
CA ASN A 131 -21.11 -20.01 -42.63
C ASN A 131 -22.15 -21.06 -42.95
N ASP A 132 -23.19 -20.64 -43.61
CA ASP A 132 -24.01 -21.51 -44.46
C ASP A 132 -23.39 -21.56 -45.85
#